data_1e6fa4d74df934c6139546f3a031d172
#
_entry.id   1e6fa4d74df934c6139546f3a031d172
#
_cell.length_a   1.000
_cell.length_b   1.000
_cell.length_c   1.000
_cell.angle_alpha   90.00
_cell.angle_beta   90.00
_cell.angle_gamma   90.00
#
_symmetry.space_group_name_H-M   'P 1'
#
loop_
_entity.id
_entity.type
_entity.pdbx_description
1 polymer ?
#
loop_
_entity_poly.entity_id
_entity_poly.type
_entity_poly.pdbx_seq_one_letter_code
_entity_poly.pdbx_strand_id
1 'polypeptide(L)'
;MKRHLIAILLTLCALICTERLSAQYYSWGVDPTSFRWKQMKTKEYRVVYPDTARGVAMRMMHYLDAVESDISYGYRHPQMSIPFVVHPANFRSNGLVMWLPKRVEFLSTPDVNSYSMPWLKQLVAHEYRHAVQYNNLNRGFIKGLSYVIGQQSSTIGLLLMPLWMMEGDAVMTETAMS
;
A
#
# COMPACT_ATOMS: atom_id res chain seq x y z
N MET A 1 -47.35 -9.87 9.28
CA MET A 1 -46.07 -9.57 9.94
C MET A 1 -44.85 -9.89 9.06
N LYS A 2 -44.60 -11.12 8.58
CA LYS A 2 -43.41 -11.45 7.77
C LYS A 2 -43.25 -10.61 6.49
N ARG A 3 -44.32 -10.31 5.77
CA ARG A 3 -44.31 -9.50 4.53
C ARG A 3 -43.89 -8.04 4.79
N HIS A 4 -44.33 -7.44 5.90
CA HIS A 4 -43.94 -6.07 6.26
C HIS A 4 -42.50 -6.00 6.71
N LEU A 5 -42.00 -7.02 7.42
CA LEU A 5 -40.59 -7.12 7.82
C LEU A 5 -39.65 -7.20 6.61
N ILE A 6 -40.02 -8.01 5.61
CA ILE A 6 -39.26 -8.14 4.36
C ILE A 6 -39.27 -6.81 3.57
N ALA A 7 -40.42 -6.14 3.50
CA ALA A 7 -40.53 -4.84 2.83
C ALA A 7 -39.65 -3.79 3.54
N ILE A 8 -39.66 -3.73 4.86
CA ILE A 8 -38.82 -2.82 5.66
C ILE A 8 -37.34 -3.11 5.43
N LEU A 9 -36.93 -4.39 5.44
CA LEU A 9 -35.55 -4.78 5.17
C LEU A 9 -35.10 -4.39 3.75
N LEU A 10 -35.92 -4.60 2.75
CA LEU A 10 -35.64 -4.22 1.37
C LEU A 10 -35.55 -2.71 1.19
N THR A 11 -36.42 -1.95 1.87
CA THR A 11 -36.37 -0.48 1.84
C THR A 11 -35.11 0.03 2.56
N LEU A 12 -34.73 -0.57 3.68
CA LEU A 12 -33.50 -0.23 4.38
C LEU A 12 -32.25 -0.53 3.52
N CYS A 13 -32.21 -1.70 2.88
CA CYS A 13 -31.17 -2.04 1.93
C CYS A 13 -31.11 -1.06 0.75
N ALA A 14 -32.26 -0.69 0.17
CA ALA A 14 -32.32 0.28 -0.89
C ALA A 14 -31.82 1.67 -0.45
N LEU A 15 -32.15 2.12 0.76
CA LEU A 15 -31.67 3.38 1.33
C LEU A 15 -30.16 3.38 1.60
N ILE A 16 -29.60 2.24 2.01
CA ILE A 16 -28.16 2.08 2.20
C ILE A 16 -27.41 2.02 0.86
N CYS A 17 -28.06 1.50 -0.19
CA CYS A 17 -27.48 1.44 -1.53
C CYS A 17 -27.59 2.75 -2.34
N THR A 18 -28.25 3.78 -1.83
CA THR A 18 -28.32 5.11 -2.49
C THR A 18 -27.13 6.01 -2.24
N GLU A 19 -26.15 5.56 -1.45
CA GLU A 19 -24.84 6.19 -1.45
C GLU A 19 -24.35 6.23 -2.90
N ARG A 20 -24.21 7.44 -3.44
CA ARG A 20 -23.57 7.60 -4.75
C ARG A 20 -22.24 6.90 -4.67
N LEU A 21 -22.10 5.78 -5.36
CA LEU A 21 -20.81 5.18 -5.69
C LEU A 21 -20.06 6.21 -6.56
N SER A 22 -19.60 7.28 -5.94
CA SER A 22 -18.47 8.02 -6.43
C SER A 22 -17.35 7.01 -6.42
N ALA A 23 -17.08 6.39 -7.56
CA ALA A 23 -15.81 5.72 -7.77
C ALA A 23 -14.78 6.74 -7.30
N GLN A 24 -14.13 6.48 -6.16
CA GLN A 24 -13.13 7.38 -5.64
C GLN A 24 -12.07 7.48 -6.73
N TYR A 25 -12.14 8.57 -7.46
CA TYR A 25 -11.12 8.92 -8.43
C TYR A 25 -9.88 9.21 -7.61
N TYR A 26 -9.07 8.19 -7.38
CA TYR A 26 -7.75 8.38 -6.85
C TYR A 26 -6.98 9.18 -7.89
N SER A 27 -6.82 10.46 -7.65
CA SER A 27 -5.95 11.34 -8.44
C SER A 27 -4.46 11.02 -8.27
N TRP A 28 -4.16 9.94 -7.53
CA TRP A 28 -2.84 9.40 -7.30
C TRP A 28 -2.45 8.50 -8.47
N GLY A 29 -1.34 8.81 -9.09
CA GLY A 29 -0.84 8.00 -10.20
C GLY A 29 -1.66 8.14 -11.49
N VAL A 30 -2.16 9.34 -11.78
CA VAL A 30 -2.71 9.64 -13.10
C VAL A 30 -1.54 9.81 -14.05
N ASP A 31 -1.16 8.72 -14.69
CA ASP A 31 -0.09 8.71 -15.67
C ASP A 31 -0.63 8.92 -17.08
N PRO A 32 0.17 9.48 -17.98
CA PRO A 32 -0.20 9.59 -19.38
C PRO A 32 -0.55 8.22 -20.00
N THR A 33 -1.62 8.16 -20.77
CA THR A 33 -2.07 6.94 -21.44
C THR A 33 -1.05 6.41 -22.46
N SER A 34 -0.11 7.23 -22.86
CA SER A 34 1.01 6.87 -23.76
C SER A 34 2.09 6.02 -23.09
N PHE A 35 2.07 5.90 -21.77
CA PHE A 35 3.06 5.11 -21.05
C PHE A 35 2.97 3.62 -21.38
N ARG A 36 4.11 3.02 -21.66
CA ARG A 36 4.25 1.59 -21.85
C ARG A 36 4.77 0.97 -20.56
N TRP A 37 3.90 0.28 -19.85
CA TRP A 37 4.22 -0.34 -18.58
C TRP A 37 5.07 -1.59 -18.77
N LYS A 38 6.09 -1.72 -17.95
CA LYS A 38 7.01 -2.84 -17.85
C LYS A 38 7.09 -3.33 -16.41
N GLN A 39 7.66 -4.51 -16.22
CA GLN A 39 7.90 -5.04 -14.88
C GLN A 39 9.28 -5.68 -14.77
N MET A 40 9.87 -5.55 -13.60
CA MET A 40 11.01 -6.34 -13.12
C MET A 40 10.53 -7.17 -11.93
N LYS A 41 10.98 -8.42 -11.83
CA LYS A 41 10.53 -9.34 -10.79
C LYS A 41 11.71 -10.08 -10.19
N THR A 42 11.72 -10.18 -8.86
CA THR A 42 12.53 -11.11 -8.08
C THR A 42 11.67 -12.24 -7.53
N LYS A 43 12.17 -13.02 -6.60
CA LYS A 43 11.37 -14.03 -5.87
C LYS A 43 10.39 -13.38 -4.90
N GLU A 44 10.80 -12.27 -4.29
CA GLU A 44 10.15 -11.63 -3.14
C GLU A 44 9.19 -10.52 -3.55
N TYR A 45 9.54 -9.74 -4.59
CA TYR A 45 8.76 -8.58 -5.00
C TYR A 45 8.78 -8.36 -6.52
N ARG A 46 7.94 -7.45 -6.96
CA ARG A 46 7.79 -7.06 -8.36
C ARG A 46 7.68 -5.54 -8.45
N VAL A 47 8.52 -4.92 -9.26
CA VAL A 47 8.44 -3.49 -9.56
C VAL A 47 7.79 -3.28 -10.92
N VAL A 48 6.73 -2.51 -10.97
CA VAL A 48 5.98 -2.13 -12.18
C VAL A 48 6.27 -0.65 -12.46
N TYR A 49 6.64 -0.33 -13.68
CA TYR A 49 7.10 1.00 -14.04
C TYR A 49 6.85 1.30 -15.52
N PRO A 50 6.66 2.54 -15.92
CA PRO A 50 6.67 2.92 -17.33
C PRO A 50 8.09 2.88 -17.90
N ASP A 51 8.23 2.60 -19.18
CA ASP A 51 9.52 2.46 -19.86
C ASP A 51 10.45 3.66 -19.68
N THR A 52 9.90 4.87 -19.54
CA THR A 52 10.61 6.12 -19.24
C THR A 52 11.24 6.15 -17.83
N ALA A 53 10.75 5.35 -16.88
CA ALA A 53 11.20 5.34 -15.48
C ALA A 53 12.10 4.15 -15.14
N ARG A 54 12.70 3.48 -16.14
CA ARG A 54 13.55 2.30 -15.89
C ARG A 54 14.68 2.56 -14.89
N GLY A 55 15.33 3.72 -14.98
CA GLY A 55 16.43 4.08 -14.07
C GLY A 55 15.98 4.22 -12.61
N VAL A 56 14.80 4.78 -12.38
CA VAL A 56 14.19 4.88 -11.05
C VAL A 56 13.82 3.49 -10.53
N ALA A 57 13.19 2.66 -11.37
CA ALA A 57 12.81 1.30 -11.01
C ALA A 57 14.03 0.42 -10.65
N MET A 58 15.13 0.55 -11.35
CA MET A 58 16.38 -0.18 -11.02
C MET A 58 16.95 0.27 -9.67
N ARG A 59 16.98 1.58 -9.39
CA ARG A 59 17.40 2.09 -8.08
C ARG A 59 16.47 1.63 -6.96
N MET A 60 15.17 1.63 -7.22
CA MET A 60 14.18 1.12 -6.27
C MET A 60 14.41 -0.36 -5.95
N MET A 61 14.66 -1.21 -6.95
CA MET A 61 14.98 -2.62 -6.73
C MET A 61 16.23 -2.78 -5.87
N HIS A 62 17.28 -2.01 -6.16
CA HIS A 62 18.50 -2.02 -5.34
C HIS A 62 18.22 -1.62 -3.89
N TYR A 63 17.37 -0.63 -3.65
CA TYR A 63 17.00 -0.22 -2.28
C TYR A 63 16.10 -1.24 -1.60
N LEU A 64 15.17 -1.87 -2.34
CA LEU A 64 14.37 -2.98 -1.80
C LEU A 64 15.26 -4.14 -1.33
N ASP A 65 16.23 -4.55 -2.15
CA ASP A 65 17.21 -5.57 -1.79
C ASP A 65 18.02 -5.17 -0.54
N ALA A 66 18.44 -3.90 -0.46
CA ALA A 66 19.25 -3.40 0.64
C ALA A 66 18.52 -3.33 1.99
N VAL A 67 17.19 -3.12 1.99
CA VAL A 67 16.40 -3.01 3.22
C VAL A 67 15.68 -4.30 3.60
N GLU A 68 15.63 -5.28 2.72
CA GLU A 68 14.81 -6.48 2.86
C GLU A 68 15.05 -7.24 4.17
N SER A 69 16.32 -7.44 4.53
CA SER A 69 16.69 -8.19 5.74
C SER A 69 16.20 -7.50 7.02
N ASP A 70 16.26 -6.17 7.05
CA ASP A 70 16.09 -5.39 8.26
C ASP A 70 14.67 -4.86 8.41
N ILE A 71 13.96 -4.68 7.28
CA ILE A 71 12.61 -4.10 7.25
C ILE A 71 11.59 -4.89 8.07
N SER A 72 11.85 -6.17 8.31
CA SER A 72 10.99 -7.08 9.04
C SER A 72 11.33 -7.22 10.52
N TYR A 73 12.37 -6.51 10.99
CA TYR A 73 12.80 -6.59 12.38
C TYR A 73 11.63 -6.34 13.34
N GLY A 74 11.47 -7.20 14.34
CA GLY A 74 10.38 -7.15 15.30
C GLY A 74 9.06 -7.78 14.84
N TYR A 75 8.93 -8.18 13.58
CA TYR A 75 7.73 -8.86 13.06
C TYR A 75 7.97 -10.34 12.81
N ARG A 76 6.92 -11.17 13.06
CA ARG A 76 6.98 -12.62 12.84
C ARG A 76 7.00 -13.02 11.37
N HIS A 77 6.38 -12.20 10.53
CA HIS A 77 6.16 -12.49 9.13
C HIS A 77 6.77 -11.37 8.29
N PRO A 78 7.97 -11.60 7.77
CA PRO A 78 8.72 -10.53 7.13
C PRO A 78 8.08 -10.09 5.84
N GLN A 79 7.85 -10.96 4.90
CA GLN A 79 7.54 -10.55 3.55
C GLN A 79 6.13 -10.90 3.11
N MET A 80 5.63 -10.08 2.22
CA MET A 80 4.46 -10.32 1.43
C MET A 80 4.82 -10.01 -0.03
N SER A 81 4.53 -10.95 -0.93
CA SER A 81 4.66 -10.67 -2.36
C SER A 81 3.67 -9.58 -2.75
N ILE A 82 4.17 -8.37 -2.91
CA ILE A 82 3.41 -7.17 -3.25
C ILE A 82 4.06 -6.47 -4.43
N PRO A 83 3.28 -5.97 -5.41
CA PRO A 83 3.83 -5.13 -6.46
C PRO A 83 4.11 -3.72 -5.95
N PHE A 84 5.26 -3.18 -6.35
CA PHE A 84 5.67 -1.81 -6.18
C PHE A 84 5.49 -1.08 -7.51
N VAL A 85 4.67 -0.05 -7.54
CA VAL A 85 4.31 0.69 -8.77
C VAL A 85 4.95 2.07 -8.74
N VAL A 86 5.66 2.42 -9.81
CA VAL A 86 6.37 3.71 -9.93
C VAL A 86 5.61 4.65 -10.85
N HIS A 87 5.25 5.83 -10.35
CA HIS A 87 4.55 6.89 -11.05
C HIS A 87 5.48 8.10 -11.23
N PRO A 88 6.15 8.24 -12.38
CA PRO A 88 7.10 9.33 -12.62
C PRO A 88 6.44 10.64 -13.10
N ALA A 89 5.22 10.59 -13.59
CA ALA A 89 4.53 11.75 -14.15
C ALA A 89 3.77 12.55 -13.08
N ASN A 90 4.41 12.81 -11.95
CA ASN A 90 3.83 13.55 -10.86
C ASN A 90 4.85 14.53 -10.29
N PHE A 91 4.39 15.67 -9.75
CA PHE A 91 5.23 16.65 -9.07
C PHE A 91 5.26 16.47 -7.54
N ARG A 92 4.65 15.43 -7.03
CA ARG A 92 4.66 15.10 -5.60
C ARG A 92 5.68 14.00 -5.34
N SER A 93 6.30 14.10 -4.16
CA SER A 93 7.08 13.01 -3.56
C SER A 93 6.22 12.36 -2.49
N ASN A 94 5.84 11.12 -2.68
CA ASN A 94 5.06 10.37 -1.69
C ASN A 94 5.05 8.87 -2.00
N GLY A 95 4.70 8.08 -0.99
CA GLY A 95 4.38 6.67 -1.12
C GLY A 95 3.01 6.36 -0.55
N LEU A 96 2.47 5.22 -0.91
CA LEU A 96 1.19 4.75 -0.39
C LEU A 96 1.09 3.24 -0.48
N VAL A 97 0.85 2.59 0.64
CA VAL A 97 0.49 1.17 0.66
C VAL A 97 -1.01 1.00 0.51
N MET A 98 -1.41 0.40 -0.59
CA MET A 98 -2.81 0.06 -0.85
C MET A 98 -3.06 -1.42 -0.54
N TRP A 99 -4.13 -1.69 0.20
CA TRP A 99 -4.50 -3.07 0.51
C TRP A 99 -5.50 -3.68 -0.49
N LEU A 100 -6.27 -2.82 -1.19
CA LEU A 100 -7.32 -3.22 -2.13
C LEU A 100 -7.22 -2.49 -3.48
N PRO A 101 -6.65 -3.13 -4.50
CA PRO A 101 -5.82 -4.33 -4.50
C PRO A 101 -4.45 -4.08 -3.86
N LYS A 102 -3.81 -5.14 -3.36
CA LYS A 102 -2.51 -5.04 -2.68
C LYS A 102 -1.43 -4.51 -3.62
N ARG A 103 -0.88 -3.35 -3.29
CA ARG A 103 0.24 -2.73 -3.98
C ARG A 103 0.84 -1.61 -3.14
N VAL A 104 2.05 -1.24 -3.47
CA VAL A 104 2.69 -0.02 -2.97
C VAL A 104 2.89 0.90 -4.16
N GLU A 105 2.42 2.13 -4.06
CA GLU A 105 2.56 3.16 -5.10
C GLU A 105 3.60 4.18 -4.68
N PHE A 106 4.46 4.57 -5.62
CA PHE A 106 5.51 5.56 -5.42
C PHE A 106 5.36 6.68 -6.44
N LEU A 107 5.17 7.89 -5.96
CA LEU A 107 5.29 9.11 -6.73
C LEU A 107 6.77 9.48 -6.74
N SER A 108 7.46 9.23 -7.84
CA SER A 108 8.93 9.17 -7.88
C SER A 108 9.63 10.51 -8.10
N THR A 109 8.95 11.62 -7.90
CA THR A 109 9.59 12.96 -7.87
C THR A 109 10.36 13.11 -6.56
N PRO A 110 11.63 13.52 -6.59
CA PRO A 110 12.39 13.75 -5.37
C PRO A 110 11.75 14.80 -4.47
N ASP A 111 11.80 14.55 -3.15
CA ASP A 111 11.42 15.57 -2.17
C ASP A 111 12.45 16.71 -2.17
N VAL A 112 11.99 17.90 -1.84
CA VAL A 112 12.82 19.11 -1.67
C VAL A 112 13.56 19.12 -0.33
N ASN A 113 13.10 18.32 0.63
CA ASN A 113 13.73 18.21 1.94
C ASN A 113 15.00 17.36 1.87
N SER A 114 15.99 17.71 2.69
CA SER A 114 17.21 16.94 2.84
C SER A 114 17.03 15.86 3.91
N TYR A 115 17.47 14.65 3.59
CA TYR A 115 17.50 13.52 4.53
C TYR A 115 18.94 13.02 4.70
N SER A 116 19.19 12.28 5.77
CA SER A 116 20.50 11.65 6.01
C SER A 116 20.85 10.56 5.00
N MET A 117 19.84 10.03 4.32
CA MET A 117 19.97 9.05 3.24
C MET A 117 19.28 9.53 1.95
N PRO A 118 19.53 8.88 0.80
CA PRO A 118 18.81 9.19 -0.42
C PRO A 118 17.30 9.05 -0.23
N TRP A 119 16.53 10.10 -0.58
CA TRP A 119 15.07 10.16 -0.37
C TRP A 119 14.33 8.92 -0.87
N LEU A 120 14.73 8.36 -2.02
CA LEU A 120 14.09 7.16 -2.56
C LEU A 120 14.36 5.93 -1.69
N LYS A 121 15.54 5.79 -1.08
CA LYS A 121 15.84 4.73 -0.12
C LYS A 121 14.96 4.86 1.12
N GLN A 122 14.86 6.07 1.65
CA GLN A 122 14.01 6.38 2.80
C GLN A 122 12.55 6.03 2.49
N LEU A 123 12.01 6.52 1.38
CA LEU A 123 10.64 6.26 0.98
C LEU A 123 10.37 4.76 0.78
N VAL A 124 11.31 4.04 0.18
CA VAL A 124 11.23 2.57 0.03
C VAL A 124 11.19 1.88 1.38
N ALA A 125 12.06 2.25 2.33
CA ALA A 125 12.09 1.66 3.67
C ALA A 125 10.77 1.95 4.41
N HIS A 126 10.29 3.18 4.36
CA HIS A 126 9.04 3.60 4.99
C HIS A 126 7.84 2.78 4.49
N GLU A 127 7.60 2.81 3.18
CA GLU A 127 6.44 2.13 2.59
C GLU A 127 6.53 0.61 2.68
N TYR A 128 7.74 0.06 2.56
CA TYR A 128 7.92 -1.38 2.72
C TYR A 128 7.65 -1.81 4.16
N ARG A 129 8.01 -0.97 5.17
CA ARG A 129 7.64 -1.23 6.57
C ARG A 129 6.12 -1.31 6.73
N HIS A 130 5.36 -0.40 6.15
CA HIS A 130 3.91 -0.48 6.14
C HIS A 130 3.38 -1.77 5.49
N ALA A 131 3.98 -2.22 4.39
CA ALA A 131 3.59 -3.50 3.78
C ALA A 131 3.80 -4.69 4.73
N VAL A 132 4.88 -4.68 5.52
CA VAL A 132 5.14 -5.69 6.56
C VAL A 132 4.12 -5.60 7.70
N GLN A 133 3.80 -4.39 8.17
CA GLN A 133 2.77 -4.15 9.19
C GLN A 133 1.42 -4.73 8.73
N TYR A 134 0.98 -4.39 7.52
CA TYR A 134 -0.28 -4.92 6.94
C TYR A 134 -0.27 -6.44 6.84
N ASN A 135 0.85 -7.05 6.44
CA ASN A 135 0.96 -8.50 6.38
C ASN A 135 0.79 -9.15 7.76
N ASN A 136 1.28 -8.51 8.81
CA ASN A 136 1.16 -9.01 10.17
C ASN A 136 -0.23 -8.76 10.78
N LEU A 137 -0.92 -7.69 10.40
CA LEU A 137 -2.32 -7.45 10.77
C LEU A 137 -3.28 -8.46 10.14
N ASN A 138 -3.01 -8.92 8.93
CA ASN A 138 -3.85 -9.87 8.22
C ASN A 138 -3.63 -11.32 8.68
N ARG A 139 -3.79 -11.58 10.00
CA ARG A 139 -3.57 -12.88 10.64
C ARG A 139 -4.70 -13.23 11.61
N GLY A 140 -4.70 -14.48 12.08
CA GLY A 140 -5.66 -14.95 13.08
C GLY A 140 -7.11 -14.67 12.70
N PHE A 141 -7.85 -14.01 13.58
CA PHE A 141 -9.26 -13.66 13.37
C PHE A 141 -9.50 -12.81 12.12
N ILE A 142 -8.67 -11.79 11.89
CA ILE A 142 -8.77 -10.92 10.69
C ILE A 142 -8.62 -11.74 9.40
N LYS A 143 -7.67 -12.68 9.38
CA LYS A 143 -7.52 -13.59 8.24
C LYS A 143 -8.74 -14.51 8.09
N GLY A 144 -9.27 -15.04 9.19
CA GLY A 144 -10.51 -15.83 9.16
C GLY A 144 -11.69 -15.03 8.58
N LEU A 145 -11.82 -13.78 9.00
CA LEU A 145 -12.85 -12.87 8.52
C LEU A 145 -12.68 -12.55 7.01
N SER A 146 -11.46 -12.56 6.50
CA SER A 146 -11.20 -12.31 5.07
C SER A 146 -11.82 -13.37 4.13
N TYR A 147 -12.09 -14.56 4.60
CA TYR A 147 -12.79 -15.59 3.81
C TYR A 147 -14.29 -15.30 3.68
N VAL A 148 -14.86 -14.46 4.54
CA VAL A 148 -16.29 -14.11 4.54
C VAL A 148 -16.52 -12.76 3.84
N ILE A 149 -15.78 -11.74 4.23
CA ILE A 149 -15.96 -10.36 3.73
C ILE A 149 -14.84 -9.89 2.79
N GLY A 150 -13.96 -10.82 2.39
CA GLY A 150 -12.87 -10.50 1.49
C GLY A 150 -11.73 -9.70 2.15
N GLN A 151 -10.90 -9.10 1.32
CA GLN A 151 -9.70 -8.36 1.78
C GLN A 151 -10.02 -7.13 2.63
N GLN A 152 -11.26 -6.63 2.62
CA GLN A 152 -11.73 -5.51 3.45
C GLN A 152 -11.61 -5.79 4.95
N SER A 153 -11.55 -7.07 5.37
CA SER A 153 -11.29 -7.44 6.76
C SER A 153 -10.03 -6.80 7.34
N SER A 154 -9.01 -6.57 6.50
CA SER A 154 -7.76 -5.92 6.94
C SER A 154 -7.97 -4.46 7.35
N THR A 155 -8.98 -3.78 6.81
CA THR A 155 -9.38 -2.43 7.24
C THR A 155 -9.86 -2.44 8.69
N ILE A 156 -10.52 -3.52 9.13
CA ILE A 156 -10.92 -3.69 10.55
C ILE A 156 -9.67 -3.78 11.43
N GLY A 157 -8.65 -4.51 10.99
CA GLY A 157 -7.36 -4.58 11.69
C GLY A 157 -6.71 -3.20 11.85
N LEU A 158 -6.79 -2.36 10.81
CA LEU A 158 -6.29 -0.98 10.84
C LEU A 158 -7.05 -0.08 11.82
N LEU A 159 -8.37 -0.25 11.94
CA LEU A 159 -9.16 0.51 12.90
C LEU A 159 -8.78 0.22 14.36
N LEU A 160 -8.21 -0.96 14.62
CA LEU A 160 -7.74 -1.36 15.95
C LEU A 160 -6.32 -0.87 16.26
N MET A 161 -5.58 -0.38 15.26
CA MET A 161 -4.22 0.08 15.41
C MET A 161 -4.14 1.60 15.19
N PRO A 162 -3.69 2.37 16.18
CA PRO A 162 -3.57 3.82 16.05
C PRO A 162 -2.59 4.18 14.91
N LEU A 163 -2.96 5.13 14.07
CA LEU A 163 -2.15 5.57 12.94
C LEU A 163 -0.75 6.03 13.38
N TRP A 164 -0.66 6.79 14.48
CA TRP A 164 0.62 7.26 15.02
C TRP A 164 1.59 6.13 15.39
N MET A 165 1.07 4.96 15.76
CA MET A 165 1.88 3.80 16.08
C MET A 165 2.47 3.17 14.81
N MET A 166 1.69 3.10 13.76
CA MET A 166 2.16 2.60 12.46
C MET A 166 3.20 3.52 11.84
N GLU A 167 2.92 4.82 11.82
CA GLU A 167 3.84 5.84 11.31
C GLU A 167 5.11 5.92 12.17
N GLY A 168 4.97 5.91 13.48
CA GLY A 168 6.11 5.95 14.41
C GLY A 168 7.06 4.75 14.24
N ASP A 169 6.52 3.56 14.03
CA ASP A 169 7.32 2.35 13.76
C ASP A 169 8.01 2.45 12.38
N ALA A 170 7.35 2.99 11.36
CA ALA A 170 7.95 3.19 10.05
C ALA A 170 9.09 4.22 10.10
N VAL A 171 8.86 5.37 10.73
CA VAL A 171 9.89 6.42 10.92
C VAL A 171 11.07 5.91 11.75
N MET A 172 10.82 5.17 12.82
CA MET A 172 11.89 4.57 13.64
C MET A 172 12.73 3.59 12.81
N THR A 173 12.07 2.77 11.99
CA THR A 173 12.75 1.77 11.17
C THR A 173 13.61 2.43 10.09
N GLU A 174 13.07 3.40 9.35
CA GLU A 174 13.84 4.13 8.34
C GLU A 174 15.03 4.88 8.94
N THR A 175 14.86 5.45 10.14
CA THR A 175 15.93 6.17 10.85
C THR A 175 17.04 5.21 11.30
N ALA A 176 16.68 4.01 11.73
CA ALA A 176 17.68 2.98 12.12
C ALA A 176 18.47 2.45 10.91
N MET A 177 17.97 2.62 9.69
CA MET A 177 18.62 2.21 8.44
C MET A 177 19.37 3.36 7.74
N SER A 178 19.39 4.55 8.35
CA SER A 178 20.01 5.77 7.79
C SER A 178 21.53 5.78 7.91
#